data_c2dc8176c94197ac06e48809fc4d705c
#
_entry.id   c2dc8176c94197ac06e48809fc4d705c
#
_cell.length_a   1.000
_cell.length_b   1.000
_cell.length_c   1.000
_cell.angle_alpha   90.00
_cell.angle_beta   90.00
_cell.angle_gamma   90.00
#
_symmetry.space_group_name_H-M   'P 1'
#
loop_
_entity.id
_entity.type
_entity.pdbx_description
1 polymer ?
#
loop_
_entity_poly.entity_id
_entity_poly.type
_entity_poly.pdbx_seq_one_letter_code
_entity_poly.pdbx_strand_id
1 'polypeptide(L)'
;SAASDVYKRQDAVKSVGTLTFSRRTALSYAAEIPAGTVCAASGENAVEYETTEAAVLPAGALTVTAAAQAVLGGRRGNAAKGAVNTLITPPAGIESVTNDVPFTGGADKEDDEALRTRLLRCFYALPNGSNTETYRRAALMTPGVKSVQVVPRANGVNTVAVYLYGDNGAVTDEVLGKVGETLEKLKEISVDVTVAAAVAVKKPVTVYVKPKDGCAFEDAKALCTAAITAYLNAFEVGEPFVTAGLIHAVMETGIAQNCTVPASVADFTPNAGEIVTAGAVNVLETQ
;
A
#
# COMPACT_ATOMS: atom_id res chain seq x y z
N SER A 1 22.74 -14.19 3.88
CA SER A 1 22.63 -13.37 5.10
C SER A 1 22.03 -12.05 4.74
N ALA A 2 21.18 -11.47 5.60
CA ALA A 2 20.46 -10.21 5.35
C ALA A 2 21.36 -9.07 4.83
N ALA A 3 22.61 -8.99 5.25
CA ALA A 3 23.58 -8.00 4.77
C ALA A 3 24.00 -8.21 3.31
N SER A 4 23.98 -9.45 2.81
CA SER A 4 24.32 -9.76 1.41
C SER A 4 23.18 -9.42 0.44
N ASP A 5 21.95 -9.43 0.92
CA ASP A 5 20.76 -9.24 0.06
C ASP A 5 20.50 -7.76 -0.27
N VAL A 6 21.05 -6.84 0.55
CA VAL A 6 20.96 -5.38 0.30
C VAL A 6 21.68 -5.00 -1.00
N TYR A 7 22.75 -5.71 -1.38
CA TYR A 7 23.54 -5.39 -2.58
C TYR A 7 23.12 -6.19 -3.82
N LYS A 8 22.17 -7.11 -3.67
CA LYS A 8 21.63 -7.85 -4.80
C LYS A 8 20.43 -7.15 -5.40
N ARG A 9 20.34 -7.18 -6.71
CA ARG A 9 19.16 -6.73 -7.44
C ARG A 9 17.96 -7.58 -7.02
N GLN A 10 16.83 -6.92 -6.77
CA GLN A 10 15.57 -7.61 -6.49
C GLN A 10 15.03 -8.22 -7.78
N ASP A 11 14.72 -9.50 -7.73
CA ASP A 11 14.09 -10.20 -8.85
C ASP A 11 12.60 -9.84 -8.95
N ALA A 12 12.02 -10.11 -10.13
CA ALA A 12 10.59 -9.92 -10.35
C ALA A 12 9.78 -10.80 -9.39
N VAL A 13 8.71 -10.20 -8.82
CA VAL A 13 7.81 -10.87 -7.89
C VAL A 13 6.56 -11.31 -8.63
N LYS A 14 6.10 -12.53 -8.37
CA LYS A 14 4.84 -13.04 -8.91
C LYS A 14 3.64 -12.41 -8.19
N SER A 15 2.58 -12.08 -8.92
CA SER A 15 1.32 -11.72 -8.31
C SER A 15 0.61 -12.94 -7.74
N VAL A 16 -0.16 -12.74 -6.68
CA VAL A 16 -0.93 -13.79 -6.02
C VAL A 16 -2.42 -13.41 -5.96
N GLY A 17 -3.25 -14.41 -5.94
CA GLY A 17 -4.71 -14.24 -5.87
C GLY A 17 -5.43 -15.58 -5.75
N THR A 18 -6.71 -15.57 -6.04
CA THR A 18 -7.55 -16.78 -6.03
C THR A 18 -8.27 -16.93 -7.36
N LEU A 19 -8.41 -18.16 -7.81
CA LEU A 19 -9.21 -18.56 -8.97
C LEU A 19 -10.45 -19.31 -8.51
N THR A 20 -11.59 -18.95 -9.07
CA THR A 20 -12.86 -19.63 -8.87
C THR A 20 -13.14 -20.48 -10.09
N PHE A 21 -13.12 -21.79 -9.91
CA PHE A 21 -13.48 -22.77 -10.93
C PHE A 21 -14.95 -23.11 -10.83
N SER A 22 -15.62 -23.22 -11.97
CA SER A 22 -17.07 -23.48 -11.99
C SER A 22 -17.51 -24.44 -13.08
N ARG A 23 -18.68 -25.04 -12.85
CA ARG A 23 -19.41 -25.85 -13.81
C ARG A 23 -20.92 -25.47 -13.80
N ARG A 24 -21.57 -25.60 -14.92
CA ARG A 24 -23.01 -25.25 -15.09
C ARG A 24 -23.94 -26.26 -14.44
N THR A 25 -23.56 -27.53 -14.48
CA THR A 25 -24.41 -28.63 -13.98
C THR A 25 -23.73 -29.35 -12.84
N ALA A 26 -24.44 -29.59 -11.76
CA ALA A 26 -23.94 -30.37 -10.64
C ALA A 26 -23.72 -31.83 -11.08
N LEU A 27 -22.53 -32.35 -10.87
CA LEU A 27 -22.19 -33.75 -11.18
C LEU A 27 -22.23 -34.58 -9.90
N SER A 28 -22.48 -35.88 -10.04
CA SER A 28 -22.54 -36.82 -8.93
C SER A 28 -21.18 -37.25 -8.39
N TYR A 29 -20.11 -36.77 -9.00
CA TYR A 29 -18.73 -37.03 -8.57
C TYR A 29 -17.97 -35.71 -8.28
N ALA A 30 -16.92 -35.82 -7.47
CA ALA A 30 -16.02 -34.69 -7.20
C ALA A 30 -15.07 -34.47 -8.37
N ALA A 31 -14.78 -33.21 -8.70
CA ALA A 31 -13.76 -32.85 -9.70
C ALA A 31 -12.50 -32.35 -8.99
N GLU A 32 -11.36 -32.94 -9.29
CA GLU A 32 -10.07 -32.53 -8.76
C GLU A 32 -9.44 -31.46 -9.65
N ILE A 33 -8.91 -30.41 -9.03
CA ILE A 33 -8.12 -29.37 -9.66
C ILE A 33 -6.71 -29.50 -9.11
N PRO A 34 -5.78 -30.07 -9.86
CA PRO A 34 -4.39 -30.24 -9.41
C PRO A 34 -3.70 -28.92 -9.17
N ALA A 35 -2.73 -28.91 -8.27
CA ALA A 35 -1.75 -27.82 -8.22
C ALA A 35 -1.01 -27.73 -9.57
N GLY A 36 -0.70 -26.52 -10.04
CA GLY A 36 -0.12 -26.30 -11.37
C GLY A 36 -1.14 -26.29 -12.51
N THR A 37 -2.48 -26.25 -12.22
CA THR A 37 -3.48 -26.02 -13.25
C THR A 37 -3.32 -24.61 -13.82
N VAL A 38 -3.10 -24.50 -15.14
CA VAL A 38 -2.80 -23.24 -15.81
C VAL A 38 -4.07 -22.61 -16.38
N CYS A 39 -4.25 -21.33 -16.05
CA CYS A 39 -5.30 -20.46 -16.56
C CYS A 39 -4.70 -19.19 -17.13
N ALA A 40 -5.40 -18.47 -17.99
CA ALA A 40 -4.89 -17.24 -18.59
C ALA A 40 -5.90 -16.09 -18.51
N ALA A 41 -5.37 -14.87 -18.52
CA ALA A 41 -6.16 -13.68 -18.83
C ALA A 41 -6.48 -13.63 -20.32
N SER A 42 -7.60 -13.00 -20.70
CA SER A 42 -7.92 -12.78 -22.12
C SER A 42 -7.06 -11.67 -22.72
N GLY A 43 -6.59 -11.85 -23.97
CA GLY A 43 -5.87 -10.84 -24.75
C GLY A 43 -4.64 -11.38 -25.51
N GLU A 44 -4.11 -10.57 -26.41
CA GLU A 44 -3.00 -10.92 -27.32
C GLU A 44 -1.67 -11.26 -26.60
N ASN A 45 -1.48 -10.78 -25.37
CA ASN A 45 -0.34 -11.10 -24.51
C ASN A 45 -0.84 -11.68 -23.19
N ALA A 46 -1.61 -12.75 -23.28
CA ALA A 46 -2.25 -13.39 -22.13
C ALA A 46 -1.20 -13.77 -21.06
N VAL A 47 -1.43 -13.23 -19.85
CA VAL A 47 -0.64 -13.63 -18.68
C VAL A 47 -1.20 -14.93 -18.13
N GLU A 48 -0.32 -15.89 -17.86
CA GLU A 48 -0.67 -17.20 -17.33
C GLU A 48 -0.59 -17.21 -15.80
N TYR A 49 -1.51 -17.95 -15.21
CA TYR A 49 -1.64 -18.14 -13.75
C TYR A 49 -1.72 -19.64 -13.47
N GLU A 50 -1.07 -20.09 -12.43
CA GLU A 50 -1.05 -21.48 -11.99
C GLU A 50 -1.64 -21.61 -10.58
N THR A 51 -2.40 -22.67 -10.31
CA THR A 51 -2.83 -22.99 -8.94
C THR A 51 -1.64 -23.41 -8.11
N THR A 52 -1.51 -22.85 -6.90
CA THR A 52 -0.42 -23.20 -5.96
C THR A 52 -0.74 -24.43 -5.13
N GLU A 53 -2.01 -24.73 -4.96
CA GLU A 53 -2.53 -25.84 -4.15
C GLU A 53 -3.59 -26.59 -4.95
N ALA A 54 -3.73 -27.87 -4.66
CA ALA A 54 -4.82 -28.67 -5.22
C ALA A 54 -6.16 -28.29 -4.53
N ALA A 55 -7.22 -28.25 -5.30
CA ALA A 55 -8.58 -28.05 -4.80
C ALA A 55 -9.52 -29.13 -5.30
N VAL A 56 -10.56 -29.41 -4.55
CA VAL A 56 -11.56 -30.41 -4.94
C VAL A 56 -12.94 -29.75 -4.98
N LEU A 57 -13.58 -29.79 -6.15
CA LEU A 57 -14.97 -29.38 -6.29
C LEU A 57 -15.87 -30.58 -5.88
N PRO A 58 -16.56 -30.51 -4.74
CA PRO A 58 -17.36 -31.63 -4.24
C PRO A 58 -18.49 -32.04 -5.19
N ALA A 59 -18.93 -33.29 -5.07
CA ALA A 59 -20.16 -33.73 -5.75
C ALA A 59 -21.34 -32.83 -5.38
N GLY A 60 -22.15 -32.42 -6.37
CA GLY A 60 -23.27 -31.51 -6.18
C GLY A 60 -22.91 -30.01 -6.07
N ALA A 61 -21.68 -29.63 -5.85
CA ALA A 61 -21.26 -28.23 -5.84
C ALA A 61 -21.04 -27.69 -7.27
N LEU A 62 -21.21 -26.39 -7.44
CA LEU A 62 -21.05 -25.71 -8.74
C LEU A 62 -19.75 -24.90 -8.85
N THR A 63 -19.17 -24.51 -7.71
CA THR A 63 -17.97 -23.66 -7.65
C THR A 63 -17.00 -24.10 -6.57
N VAL A 64 -15.71 -23.86 -6.80
CA VAL A 64 -14.64 -24.02 -5.80
C VAL A 64 -13.57 -22.98 -6.06
N THR A 65 -12.95 -22.48 -5.01
CA THR A 65 -11.83 -21.53 -5.09
C THR A 65 -10.50 -22.24 -4.82
N ALA A 66 -9.46 -21.86 -5.54
CA ALA A 66 -8.08 -22.31 -5.33
C ALA A 66 -7.13 -21.12 -5.27
N ALA A 67 -6.11 -21.19 -4.40
CA ALA A 67 -5.03 -20.23 -4.41
C ALA A 67 -4.21 -20.36 -5.69
N ALA A 68 -3.81 -19.21 -6.25
CA ALA A 68 -3.07 -19.17 -7.51
C ALA A 68 -2.07 -18.01 -7.54
N GLN A 69 -1.07 -18.14 -8.41
CA GLN A 69 -0.06 -17.13 -8.67
C GLN A 69 0.21 -16.98 -10.17
N ALA A 70 0.75 -15.84 -10.57
CA ALA A 70 1.23 -15.69 -11.94
C ALA A 70 2.40 -16.65 -12.21
N VAL A 71 2.48 -17.21 -13.41
CA VAL A 71 3.58 -18.08 -13.82
C VAL A 71 4.89 -17.29 -13.88
N LEU A 72 4.85 -16.08 -14.40
CA LEU A 72 5.99 -15.15 -14.47
C LEU A 72 5.83 -14.00 -13.48
N GLY A 73 6.94 -13.59 -12.87
CA GLY A 73 7.01 -12.35 -12.07
C GLY A 73 6.90 -11.11 -12.93
N GLY A 74 6.36 -10.03 -12.35
CA GLY A 74 6.22 -8.73 -13.00
C GLY A 74 4.87 -8.09 -12.72
N ARG A 75 4.80 -6.76 -12.92
CA ARG A 75 3.55 -5.98 -12.79
C ARG A 75 2.45 -6.44 -13.73
N ARG A 76 2.81 -7.05 -14.87
CA ARG A 76 1.86 -7.61 -15.84
C ARG A 76 1.04 -8.75 -15.25
N GLY A 77 1.55 -9.41 -14.19
CA GLY A 77 0.83 -10.42 -13.43
C GLY A 77 -0.34 -9.86 -12.59
N ASN A 78 -0.40 -8.57 -12.34
CA ASN A 78 -1.51 -7.96 -11.62
C ASN A 78 -2.73 -7.89 -12.55
N ALA A 79 -3.76 -8.64 -12.23
CA ALA A 79 -4.98 -8.73 -13.03
C ALA A 79 -6.18 -8.19 -12.27
N ALA A 80 -7.02 -7.41 -12.94
CA ALA A 80 -8.29 -6.95 -12.39
C ALA A 80 -9.24 -8.14 -12.16
N LYS A 81 -10.27 -7.94 -11.34
CA LYS A 81 -11.35 -8.91 -11.17
C LYS A 81 -11.94 -9.31 -12.51
N GLY A 82 -12.15 -10.62 -12.74
CA GLY A 82 -12.73 -11.17 -13.96
C GLY A 82 -11.82 -11.22 -15.18
N ALA A 83 -10.56 -10.78 -15.05
CA ALA A 83 -9.62 -10.76 -16.17
C ALA A 83 -9.11 -12.16 -16.54
N VAL A 84 -8.99 -13.07 -15.57
CA VAL A 84 -8.56 -14.46 -15.78
C VAL A 84 -9.80 -15.32 -16.06
N ASN A 85 -9.99 -15.71 -17.30
CA ASN A 85 -11.23 -16.36 -17.73
C ASN A 85 -11.03 -17.51 -18.73
N THR A 86 -9.78 -17.89 -18.98
CA THR A 86 -9.45 -18.94 -19.96
C THR A 86 -8.73 -20.10 -19.26
N LEU A 87 -9.23 -21.30 -19.43
CA LEU A 87 -8.59 -22.55 -18.99
C LEU A 87 -7.61 -23.03 -20.07
N ILE A 88 -6.31 -23.07 -19.76
CA ILE A 88 -5.30 -23.66 -20.66
C ILE A 88 -5.21 -25.17 -20.42
N THR A 89 -5.18 -25.56 -19.16
CA THR A 89 -5.20 -26.99 -18.77
C THR A 89 -6.53 -27.29 -18.05
N PRO A 90 -7.63 -27.54 -18.79
CA PRO A 90 -8.94 -27.76 -18.19
C PRO A 90 -8.99 -29.06 -17.38
N PRO A 91 -9.24 -29.00 -16.04
CA PRO A 91 -9.49 -30.21 -15.26
C PRO A 91 -10.81 -30.86 -15.66
N ALA A 92 -10.90 -32.19 -15.53
CA ALA A 92 -12.11 -32.92 -15.87
C ALA A 92 -13.29 -32.46 -14.99
N GLY A 93 -14.43 -32.11 -15.65
CA GLY A 93 -15.63 -31.66 -14.96
C GLY A 93 -15.62 -30.17 -14.53
N ILE A 94 -14.68 -29.39 -15.02
CA ILE A 94 -14.64 -27.91 -14.88
C ILE A 94 -14.86 -27.29 -16.26
N GLU A 95 -15.76 -26.29 -16.31
CA GLU A 95 -16.17 -25.65 -17.57
C GLU A 95 -15.66 -24.22 -17.71
N SER A 96 -15.45 -23.52 -16.58
CA SER A 96 -15.00 -22.13 -16.59
C SER A 96 -14.18 -21.78 -15.36
N VAL A 97 -13.41 -20.70 -15.50
CA VAL A 97 -12.61 -20.12 -14.44
C VAL A 97 -12.80 -18.60 -14.42
N THR A 98 -12.74 -18.00 -13.25
CA THR A 98 -12.68 -16.54 -13.08
C THR A 98 -11.88 -16.20 -11.85
N ASN A 99 -11.41 -14.96 -11.76
CA ASN A 99 -10.88 -14.42 -10.51
C ASN A 99 -11.87 -13.40 -9.92
N ASP A 100 -12.44 -13.72 -8.78
CA ASP A 100 -13.41 -12.86 -8.08
C ASP A 100 -12.72 -11.69 -7.35
N VAL A 101 -11.44 -11.81 -7.09
CA VAL A 101 -10.58 -10.80 -6.45
C VAL A 101 -9.42 -10.49 -7.40
N PRO A 102 -8.93 -9.25 -7.46
CA PRO A 102 -7.76 -8.91 -8.26
C PRO A 102 -6.51 -9.72 -7.85
N PHE A 103 -5.67 -10.08 -8.81
CA PHE A 103 -4.31 -10.52 -8.55
C PHE A 103 -3.43 -9.32 -8.25
N THR A 104 -2.69 -9.36 -7.16
CA THR A 104 -1.85 -8.25 -6.67
C THR A 104 -0.48 -8.72 -6.22
N GLY A 105 0.42 -7.76 -5.94
CA GLY A 105 1.77 -8.04 -5.42
C GLY A 105 2.80 -8.33 -6.51
N GLY A 106 2.41 -8.39 -7.79
CA GLY A 106 3.35 -8.52 -8.89
C GLY A 106 4.20 -7.27 -9.07
N ALA A 107 5.52 -7.44 -9.10
CA ALA A 107 6.49 -6.36 -9.30
C ALA A 107 7.55 -6.78 -10.32
N ASP A 108 7.95 -5.80 -11.14
CA ASP A 108 9.01 -6.02 -12.12
C ASP A 108 10.37 -6.18 -11.44
N LYS A 109 11.30 -6.81 -12.16
CA LYS A 109 12.68 -6.86 -11.72
C LYS A 109 13.23 -5.44 -11.56
N GLU A 110 13.94 -5.21 -10.45
CA GLU A 110 14.57 -3.94 -10.15
C GLU A 110 15.52 -3.51 -11.29
N ASP A 111 15.32 -2.33 -11.83
CA ASP A 111 16.22 -1.75 -12.82
C ASP A 111 17.47 -1.12 -12.19
N ASP A 112 18.40 -0.65 -13.03
CA ASP A 112 19.68 -0.10 -12.58
C ASP A 112 19.53 1.19 -11.78
N GLU A 113 18.55 2.04 -12.12
CA GLU A 113 18.31 3.29 -11.41
C GLU A 113 17.63 3.06 -10.07
N ALA A 114 16.69 2.14 -9.98
CA ALA A 114 16.07 1.74 -8.72
C ALA A 114 17.09 1.11 -7.78
N LEU A 115 17.94 0.20 -8.29
CA LEU A 115 19.04 -0.39 -7.54
C LEU A 115 20.01 0.69 -7.04
N ARG A 116 20.44 1.62 -7.91
CA ARG A 116 21.32 2.72 -7.54
C ARG A 116 20.69 3.59 -6.44
N THR A 117 19.44 3.97 -6.61
CA THR A 117 18.70 4.77 -5.63
C THR A 117 18.60 4.06 -4.30
N ARG A 118 18.28 2.76 -4.28
CA ARG A 118 18.20 1.94 -3.08
C ARG A 118 19.57 1.81 -2.39
N LEU A 119 20.63 1.57 -3.15
CA LEU A 119 22.00 1.50 -2.61
C LEU A 119 22.44 2.84 -2.00
N LEU A 120 22.20 3.96 -2.69
CA LEU A 120 22.51 5.28 -2.17
C LEU A 120 21.74 5.55 -0.87
N ARG A 121 20.44 5.24 -0.82
CA ARG A 121 19.66 5.35 0.42
C ARG A 121 20.22 4.50 1.54
N CYS A 122 20.68 3.27 1.26
CA CYS A 122 21.33 2.43 2.26
C CYS A 122 22.63 3.05 2.77
N PHE A 123 23.45 3.64 1.90
CA PHE A 123 24.69 4.33 2.30
C PHE A 123 24.42 5.57 3.16
N TYR A 124 23.45 6.40 2.76
CA TYR A 124 23.07 7.59 3.55
C TYR A 124 22.36 7.23 4.86
N ALA A 125 21.71 6.08 4.90
CA ALA A 125 21.00 5.57 6.07
C ALA A 125 21.86 4.69 6.99
N LEU A 126 23.18 4.57 6.74
CA LEU A 126 24.06 3.89 7.68
C LEU A 126 24.04 4.64 9.01
N PRO A 127 23.65 3.99 10.10
CA PRO A 127 23.66 4.62 11.41
C PRO A 127 25.12 4.89 11.80
N ASN A 128 25.54 6.14 11.71
CA ASN A 128 26.86 6.61 12.16
C ASN A 128 26.79 7.28 13.54
N GLY A 129 25.82 6.87 14.35
CA GLY A 129 25.67 7.24 15.76
C GLY A 129 24.94 8.55 16.02
N SER A 130 25.02 9.56 15.16
CA SER A 130 24.51 10.91 15.46
C SER A 130 23.62 11.54 14.38
N ASN A 131 23.15 10.77 13.40
CA ASN A 131 22.25 11.31 12.37
C ASN A 131 20.77 11.11 12.73
N THR A 132 19.91 11.92 12.14
CA THR A 132 18.46 11.87 12.33
C THR A 132 17.87 10.51 11.98
N GLU A 133 18.44 9.81 11.01
CA GLU A 133 17.97 8.49 10.56
C GLU A 133 18.21 7.40 11.62
N THR A 134 19.29 7.50 12.43
CA THR A 134 19.52 6.59 13.55
C THR A 134 18.37 6.67 14.57
N TYR A 135 17.99 7.88 14.96
CA TYR A 135 16.89 8.11 15.89
C TYR A 135 15.54 7.66 15.29
N ARG A 136 15.30 7.99 14.00
CA ARG A 136 14.08 7.61 13.30
C ARG A 136 13.90 6.09 13.24
N ARG A 137 14.95 5.36 12.84
CA ARG A 137 14.92 3.89 12.74
C ARG A 137 14.74 3.22 14.09
N ALA A 138 15.46 3.68 15.12
CA ALA A 138 15.32 3.14 16.47
C ALA A 138 13.89 3.31 17.00
N ALA A 139 13.26 4.46 16.75
CA ALA A 139 11.89 4.72 17.16
C ALA A 139 10.88 3.85 16.37
N LEU A 140 11.05 3.70 15.05
CA LEU A 140 10.18 2.87 14.19
C LEU A 140 10.24 1.37 14.53
N MET A 141 11.34 0.89 15.13
CA MET A 141 11.43 -0.51 15.59
C MET A 141 10.56 -0.81 16.82
N THR A 142 10.02 0.22 17.48
CA THR A 142 9.14 0.03 18.64
C THR A 142 7.71 -0.27 18.16
N PRO A 143 7.11 -1.42 18.56
CA PRO A 143 5.73 -1.74 18.20
C PRO A 143 4.75 -0.64 18.63
N GLY A 144 3.82 -0.28 17.72
CA GLY A 144 2.85 0.78 17.93
C GLY A 144 3.28 2.15 17.41
N VAL A 145 4.48 2.27 16.82
CA VAL A 145 4.96 3.47 16.14
C VAL A 145 4.83 3.29 14.64
N LYS A 146 4.03 4.13 13.98
CA LYS A 146 3.82 4.14 12.52
C LYS A 146 4.68 5.16 11.81
N SER A 147 4.79 6.36 12.38
CA SER A 147 5.52 7.47 11.75
C SER A 147 6.32 8.25 12.79
N VAL A 148 7.48 8.75 12.36
CA VAL A 148 8.45 9.44 13.22
C VAL A 148 9.02 10.65 12.49
N GLN A 149 8.96 11.81 13.14
CA GLN A 149 9.73 12.98 12.72
C GLN A 149 10.83 13.27 13.73
N VAL A 150 12.05 13.42 13.25
CA VAL A 150 13.21 13.82 14.06
C VAL A 150 13.58 15.25 13.69
N VAL A 151 13.52 16.15 14.66
CA VAL A 151 13.81 17.57 14.50
C VAL A 151 15.09 17.90 15.25
N PRO A 152 16.21 18.08 14.53
CA PRO A 152 17.47 18.48 15.15
C PRO A 152 17.37 19.94 15.60
N ARG A 153 18.02 20.24 16.73
CA ARG A 153 18.07 21.58 17.32
C ARG A 153 16.72 22.20 17.67
N ALA A 154 15.73 21.37 17.98
CA ALA A 154 14.35 21.82 18.26
C ALA A 154 14.29 22.87 19.39
N ASN A 155 15.12 22.74 20.41
CA ASN A 155 15.20 23.63 21.57
C ASN A 155 16.60 24.28 21.72
N GLY A 156 17.35 24.41 20.61
CA GLY A 156 18.69 24.98 20.60
C GLY A 156 19.79 23.96 20.32
N VAL A 157 21.05 24.37 20.52
CA VAL A 157 22.22 23.53 20.25
C VAL A 157 22.17 22.26 21.11
N ASN A 158 22.59 21.13 20.54
CA ASN A 158 22.64 19.82 21.20
C ASN A 158 21.26 19.26 21.63
N THR A 159 20.15 19.72 21.06
CA THR A 159 18.83 19.17 21.34
C THR A 159 18.25 18.47 20.12
N VAL A 160 17.52 17.38 20.35
CA VAL A 160 16.77 16.66 19.31
C VAL A 160 15.38 16.37 19.84
N ALA A 161 14.35 16.76 19.09
CA ALA A 161 12.98 16.35 19.36
C ALA A 161 12.57 15.22 18.40
N VAL A 162 11.93 14.19 18.95
CA VAL A 162 11.43 13.04 18.23
C VAL A 162 9.93 12.96 18.46
N TYR A 163 9.16 13.18 17.40
CA TYR A 163 7.71 13.15 17.43
C TYR A 163 7.20 11.83 16.84
N LEU A 164 6.31 11.17 17.56
CA LEU A 164 5.82 9.83 17.24
C LEU A 164 4.33 9.84 16.95
N TYR A 165 3.92 9.09 15.94
CA TYR A 165 2.52 8.82 15.64
C TYR A 165 2.29 7.31 15.48
N GLY A 166 1.20 6.81 16.06
CA GLY A 166 0.90 5.38 16.08
C GLY A 166 -0.11 4.96 14.99
N ASP A 167 -0.29 3.65 14.84
CA ASP A 167 -1.24 3.07 13.87
C ASP A 167 -2.69 3.51 14.09
N ASN A 168 -3.08 3.71 15.34
CA ASN A 168 -4.44 4.06 15.74
C ASN A 168 -4.58 5.52 16.22
N GLY A 169 -3.63 6.39 15.87
CA GLY A 169 -3.61 7.78 16.29
C GLY A 169 -2.42 8.13 17.19
N ALA A 170 -2.64 8.95 18.21
CA ALA A 170 -1.58 9.31 19.15
C ALA A 170 -1.02 8.08 19.87
N VAL A 171 0.31 8.03 20.01
CA VAL A 171 0.99 6.98 20.78
C VAL A 171 0.68 7.09 22.27
N THR A 172 0.67 5.97 22.98
CA THR A 172 0.47 5.92 24.43
C THR A 172 1.72 6.32 25.18
N ASP A 173 1.58 6.73 26.45
CA ASP A 173 2.71 7.07 27.31
C ASP A 173 3.68 5.90 27.51
N GLU A 174 3.19 4.66 27.46
CA GLU A 174 4.03 3.46 27.52
C GLU A 174 4.95 3.36 26.30
N VAL A 175 4.44 3.62 25.09
CA VAL A 175 5.24 3.62 23.86
C VAL A 175 6.24 4.77 23.86
N LEU A 176 5.83 5.97 24.32
CA LEU A 176 6.73 7.11 24.48
C LEU A 176 7.89 6.78 25.43
N GLY A 177 7.60 6.13 26.56
CA GLY A 177 8.61 5.72 27.52
C GLY A 177 9.61 4.71 26.93
N LYS A 178 9.11 3.67 26.24
CA LYS A 178 9.96 2.65 25.58
C LYS A 178 10.90 3.26 24.52
N VAL A 179 10.37 4.16 23.69
CA VAL A 179 11.17 4.86 22.70
C VAL A 179 12.19 5.76 23.39
N GLY A 180 11.78 6.50 24.43
CA GLY A 180 12.67 7.35 25.22
C GLY A 180 13.85 6.57 25.79
N GLU A 181 13.61 5.44 26.43
CA GLU A 181 14.67 4.56 26.97
C GLU A 181 15.61 4.04 25.88
N THR A 182 15.07 3.73 24.69
CA THR A 182 15.85 3.24 23.56
C THR A 182 16.75 4.33 23.01
N LEU A 183 16.21 5.54 22.83
CA LEU A 183 16.94 6.68 22.31
C LEU A 183 17.96 7.22 23.31
N GLU A 184 17.69 7.14 24.63
CA GLU A 184 18.62 7.53 25.69
C GLU A 184 19.91 6.68 25.66
N LYS A 185 19.79 5.39 25.31
CA LYS A 185 20.94 4.48 25.13
C LYS A 185 21.73 4.72 23.84
N LEU A 186 21.08 5.34 22.83
CA LEU A 186 21.66 5.57 21.52
C LEU A 186 22.27 6.98 21.36
N LYS A 187 21.81 7.93 22.16
CA LYS A 187 22.24 9.33 22.04
C LYS A 187 23.70 9.52 22.42
N GLU A 188 24.31 10.53 21.85
CA GLU A 188 25.61 11.01 22.30
C GLU A 188 25.50 11.71 23.67
N ILE A 189 26.62 11.71 24.44
CA ILE A 189 26.66 12.22 25.83
C ILE A 189 26.20 13.67 25.94
N SER A 190 26.46 14.46 24.88
CA SER A 190 26.16 15.91 24.84
C SER A 190 24.79 16.25 24.23
N VAL A 191 23.98 15.25 23.85
CA VAL A 191 22.70 15.46 23.16
C VAL A 191 21.52 15.22 24.10
N ASP A 192 20.63 16.19 24.19
CA ASP A 192 19.35 16.06 24.88
C ASP A 192 18.27 15.63 23.90
N VAL A 193 17.64 14.47 24.17
CA VAL A 193 16.58 13.92 23.32
C VAL A 193 15.24 14.05 24.03
N THR A 194 14.29 14.71 23.35
CA THR A 194 12.91 14.82 23.83
C THR A 194 12.01 13.95 22.93
N VAL A 195 11.19 13.10 23.52
CA VAL A 195 10.23 12.27 22.81
C VAL A 195 8.82 12.75 23.15
N ALA A 196 8.00 12.99 22.11
CA ALA A 196 6.63 13.47 22.28
C ALA A 196 5.68 12.81 21.25
N ALA A 197 4.40 12.76 21.60
CA ALA A 197 3.37 12.35 20.65
C ALA A 197 3.15 13.45 19.60
N ALA A 198 2.99 13.07 18.34
CA ALA A 198 2.60 14.01 17.29
C ALA A 198 1.12 14.39 17.42
N VAL A 199 0.81 15.63 17.06
CA VAL A 199 -0.54 16.18 17.11
C VAL A 199 -1.20 16.00 15.74
N ALA A 200 -2.36 15.35 15.72
CA ALA A 200 -3.13 15.17 14.48
C ALA A 200 -3.86 16.45 14.08
N VAL A 201 -3.55 16.97 12.91
CA VAL A 201 -4.23 18.09 12.28
C VAL A 201 -5.24 17.55 11.27
N LYS A 202 -6.52 17.58 11.62
CA LYS A 202 -7.60 17.13 10.73
C LYS A 202 -7.77 18.11 9.58
N LYS A 203 -7.44 17.71 8.36
CA LYS A 203 -7.59 18.52 7.16
C LYS A 203 -8.95 18.24 6.51
N PRO A 204 -9.92 19.15 6.56
CA PRO A 204 -11.13 19.02 5.76
C PRO A 204 -10.80 19.30 4.30
N VAL A 205 -11.33 18.48 3.40
CA VAL A 205 -11.14 18.63 1.96
C VAL A 205 -12.47 18.60 1.23
N THR A 206 -12.60 19.43 0.20
CA THR A 206 -13.70 19.42 -0.75
C THR A 206 -13.12 19.29 -2.15
N VAL A 207 -13.64 18.36 -2.94
CA VAL A 207 -13.27 18.19 -4.34
C VAL A 207 -14.51 18.18 -5.22
N TYR A 208 -14.38 18.71 -6.42
CA TYR A 208 -15.40 18.62 -7.46
C TYR A 208 -14.93 17.59 -8.48
N VAL A 209 -15.75 16.57 -8.72
CA VAL A 209 -15.42 15.46 -9.59
C VAL A 209 -16.41 15.39 -10.74
N LYS A 210 -15.91 15.27 -11.96
CA LYS A 210 -16.69 14.90 -13.12
C LYS A 210 -16.48 13.40 -13.39
N PRO A 211 -17.51 12.55 -13.23
CA PRO A 211 -17.39 11.14 -13.54
C PRO A 211 -17.12 10.92 -15.04
N LYS A 212 -16.56 9.77 -15.39
CA LYS A 212 -16.49 9.31 -16.78
C LYS A 212 -17.87 8.96 -17.30
N ASP A 213 -18.05 9.07 -18.62
CA ASP A 213 -19.29 8.71 -19.27
C ASP A 213 -19.69 7.27 -18.95
N GLY A 214 -20.94 7.10 -18.53
CA GLY A 214 -21.51 5.80 -18.13
C GLY A 214 -21.28 5.40 -16.67
N CYS A 215 -20.59 6.23 -15.87
CA CYS A 215 -20.43 6.00 -14.42
C CYS A 215 -21.43 6.85 -13.63
N ALA A 216 -22.10 6.24 -12.66
CA ALA A 216 -22.97 6.98 -11.74
C ALA A 216 -22.15 7.84 -10.78
N PHE A 217 -22.62 9.06 -10.47
CA PHE A 217 -21.91 9.96 -9.55
C PHE A 217 -21.75 9.37 -8.15
N GLU A 218 -22.74 8.64 -7.64
CA GLU A 218 -22.67 8.04 -6.29
C GLU A 218 -21.55 6.99 -6.19
N ASP A 219 -21.29 6.22 -7.26
CA ASP A 219 -20.18 5.27 -7.30
C ASP A 219 -18.84 5.99 -7.35
N ALA A 220 -18.75 7.06 -8.17
CA ALA A 220 -17.57 7.91 -8.24
C ALA A 220 -17.27 8.57 -6.89
N LYS A 221 -18.28 9.09 -6.22
CA LYS A 221 -18.20 9.70 -4.90
C LYS A 221 -17.67 8.73 -3.85
N ALA A 222 -18.19 7.50 -3.81
CA ALA A 222 -17.74 6.49 -2.86
C ALA A 222 -16.25 6.15 -3.05
N LEU A 223 -15.83 5.88 -4.30
CA LEU A 223 -14.45 5.54 -4.64
C LEU A 223 -13.50 6.71 -4.40
N CYS A 224 -13.87 7.91 -4.82
CA CYS A 224 -13.05 9.11 -4.60
C CYS A 224 -12.92 9.43 -3.10
N THR A 225 -14.01 9.29 -2.31
CA THR A 225 -13.94 9.50 -0.85
C THR A 225 -12.99 8.51 -0.19
N ALA A 226 -13.02 7.24 -0.59
CA ALA A 226 -12.11 6.23 -0.06
C ALA A 226 -10.65 6.54 -0.45
N ALA A 227 -10.39 6.93 -1.70
CA ALA A 227 -9.05 7.27 -2.19
C ALA A 227 -8.48 8.51 -1.47
N ILE A 228 -9.29 9.56 -1.29
CA ILE A 228 -8.92 10.77 -0.55
C ILE A 228 -8.60 10.44 0.91
N THR A 229 -9.44 9.62 1.54
CA THR A 229 -9.24 9.22 2.93
C THR A 229 -7.95 8.40 3.08
N ALA A 230 -7.70 7.47 2.17
CA ALA A 230 -6.45 6.69 2.14
C ALA A 230 -5.23 7.59 1.93
N TYR A 231 -5.30 8.54 1.00
CA TYR A 231 -4.24 9.53 0.75
C TYR A 231 -3.93 10.35 2.00
N LEU A 232 -4.95 10.91 2.67
CA LEU A 232 -4.77 11.72 3.87
C LEU A 232 -4.26 10.91 5.08
N ASN A 233 -4.57 9.63 5.17
CA ASN A 233 -4.11 8.76 6.25
C ASN A 233 -2.72 8.13 5.98
N ALA A 234 -2.16 8.34 4.79
CA ALA A 234 -0.82 7.89 4.43
C ALA A 234 0.29 8.87 4.80
N PHE A 235 -0.05 10.10 5.20
CA PHE A 235 0.94 11.12 5.56
C PHE A 235 1.82 10.72 6.73
N GLU A 236 3.07 11.12 6.66
CA GLU A 236 4.02 11.03 7.77
C GLU A 236 4.01 12.31 8.63
N VAL A 237 4.56 12.22 9.85
CA VAL A 237 4.68 13.40 10.74
C VAL A 237 5.57 14.44 10.09
N GLY A 238 5.06 15.68 9.98
CA GLY A 238 5.74 16.80 9.36
C GLY A 238 5.68 16.83 7.82
N GLU A 239 4.99 15.89 7.19
CA GLU A 239 4.84 15.85 5.73
C GLU A 239 3.84 16.93 5.25
N PRO A 240 4.23 17.76 4.26
CA PRO A 240 3.36 18.80 3.74
C PRO A 240 2.21 18.23 2.89
N PHE A 241 0.99 18.72 3.13
CA PHE A 241 -0.15 18.44 2.27
C PHE A 241 -0.07 19.31 1.01
N VAL A 242 -0.14 18.66 -0.16
CA VAL A 242 -0.13 19.31 -1.47
C VAL A 242 -1.39 18.96 -2.24
N THR A 243 -2.10 19.97 -2.72
CA THR A 243 -3.35 19.80 -3.49
C THR A 243 -3.18 18.99 -4.77
N ALA A 244 -2.00 19.06 -5.40
CA ALA A 244 -1.69 18.24 -6.57
C ALA A 244 -1.70 16.74 -6.27
N GLY A 245 -1.21 16.32 -5.09
CA GLY A 245 -1.27 14.93 -4.63
C GLY A 245 -2.71 14.46 -4.37
N LEU A 246 -3.56 15.34 -3.84
CA LEU A 246 -4.98 15.06 -3.67
C LEU A 246 -5.69 14.81 -5.02
N ILE A 247 -5.44 15.67 -6.01
CA ILE A 247 -5.97 15.52 -7.37
C ILE A 247 -5.47 14.20 -7.99
N HIS A 248 -4.19 13.90 -7.84
CA HIS A 248 -3.60 12.65 -8.32
C HIS A 248 -4.29 11.42 -7.73
N ALA A 249 -4.50 11.39 -6.42
CA ALA A 249 -5.17 10.28 -5.74
C ALA A 249 -6.61 10.06 -6.26
N VAL A 250 -7.35 11.14 -6.57
CA VAL A 250 -8.69 11.05 -7.17
C VAL A 250 -8.60 10.53 -8.60
N MET A 251 -7.67 11.03 -9.42
CA MET A 251 -7.53 10.61 -10.81
C MET A 251 -7.05 9.16 -10.96
N GLU A 252 -6.25 8.67 -10.02
CA GLU A 252 -5.80 7.27 -9.98
C GLU A 252 -6.94 6.27 -9.79
N THR A 253 -8.08 6.67 -9.22
CA THR A 253 -9.27 5.79 -9.14
C THR A 253 -9.78 5.33 -10.50
N GLY A 254 -9.43 6.07 -11.56
CA GLY A 254 -9.84 5.78 -12.93
C GLY A 254 -11.31 6.06 -13.24
N ILE A 255 -12.15 6.40 -12.25
CA ILE A 255 -13.58 6.69 -12.42
C ILE A 255 -13.83 8.18 -12.74
N ALA A 256 -12.93 9.06 -12.34
CA ALA A 256 -13.02 10.48 -12.61
C ALA A 256 -12.49 10.81 -14.02
N GLN A 257 -13.25 11.63 -14.76
CA GLN A 257 -12.80 12.25 -16.00
C GLN A 257 -11.98 13.52 -15.70
N ASN A 258 -12.41 14.27 -14.69
CA ASN A 258 -11.74 15.47 -14.20
C ASN A 258 -11.98 15.65 -12.71
N CYS A 259 -11.01 16.29 -12.05
CA CYS A 259 -11.09 16.66 -10.64
C CYS A 259 -10.57 18.08 -10.45
N THR A 260 -11.35 18.92 -9.76
CA THR A 260 -10.93 20.27 -9.39
C THR A 260 -11.06 20.48 -7.89
N VAL A 261 -10.23 21.34 -7.35
CA VAL A 261 -10.16 21.64 -5.92
C VAL A 261 -10.43 23.13 -5.73
N PRO A 262 -11.36 23.53 -4.84
CA PRO A 262 -11.65 24.96 -4.59
C PRO A 262 -10.46 25.63 -3.88
N ALA A 263 -10.32 26.93 -4.06
CA ALA A 263 -9.25 27.73 -3.46
C ALA A 263 -9.22 27.67 -1.91
N SER A 264 -10.30 27.24 -1.27
CA SER A 264 -10.36 27.02 0.19
C SER A 264 -9.54 25.81 0.65
N VAL A 265 -9.23 24.87 -0.26
CA VAL A 265 -8.35 23.73 0.00
C VAL A 265 -6.98 24.08 -0.58
N ALA A 266 -6.16 24.74 0.22
CA ALA A 266 -4.80 25.12 -0.17
C ALA A 266 -3.76 24.14 0.37
N ASP A 267 -2.57 24.20 -0.20
CA ASP A 267 -1.39 23.50 0.32
C ASP A 267 -1.15 23.92 1.77
N PHE A 268 -0.69 22.99 2.58
CA PHE A 268 -0.50 23.18 4.00
C PHE A 268 0.79 22.48 4.46
N THR A 269 1.65 23.23 5.11
CA THR A 269 2.85 22.68 5.74
C THR A 269 2.60 22.62 7.24
N PRO A 270 2.54 21.41 7.84
CA PRO A 270 2.38 21.27 9.28
C PRO A 270 3.62 21.78 10.03
N ASN A 271 3.41 22.21 11.26
CA ASN A 271 4.53 22.52 12.16
C ASN A 271 5.27 21.23 12.57
N ALA A 272 6.46 21.40 13.17
CA ALA A 272 7.18 20.28 13.75
C ALA A 272 6.32 19.54 14.78
N GLY A 273 6.22 18.22 14.64
CA GLY A 273 5.40 17.37 15.51
C GLY A 273 3.90 17.34 15.16
N GLU A 274 3.49 17.92 14.04
CA GLU A 274 2.12 17.79 13.54
C GLU A 274 2.06 16.76 12.40
N ILE A 275 0.94 16.04 12.31
CA ILE A 275 0.64 15.12 11.22
C ILE A 275 -0.71 15.46 10.60
N VAL A 276 -0.75 15.50 9.26
CA VAL A 276 -2.03 15.68 8.54
C VAL A 276 -2.81 14.37 8.59
N THR A 277 -4.09 14.46 8.94
CA THR A 277 -5.01 13.32 8.96
C THR A 277 -6.32 13.68 8.28
N ALA A 278 -7.09 12.66 7.88
CA ALA A 278 -8.38 12.88 7.25
C ALA A 278 -9.35 13.62 8.19
N GLY A 279 -9.84 14.75 7.70
CA GLY A 279 -10.98 15.48 8.26
C GLY A 279 -12.28 15.13 7.54
N ALA A 280 -13.20 16.08 7.45
CA ALA A 280 -14.40 15.94 6.63
C ALA A 280 -14.02 15.91 5.15
N VAL A 281 -14.41 14.85 4.44
CA VAL A 281 -14.18 14.68 2.99
C VAL A 281 -15.50 14.90 2.26
N ASN A 282 -15.55 15.94 1.42
CA ASN A 282 -16.72 16.28 0.62
C ASN A 282 -16.40 16.10 -0.87
N VAL A 283 -17.07 15.16 -1.52
CA VAL A 283 -16.99 14.96 -2.96
C VAL A 283 -18.28 15.46 -3.58
N LEU A 284 -18.17 16.46 -4.44
CA LEU A 284 -19.28 17.13 -5.11
C LEU A 284 -19.16 16.93 -6.62
N GLU A 285 -20.31 16.93 -7.30
CA GLU A 285 -20.33 16.82 -8.76
C GLU A 285 -19.98 18.16 -9.39
N THR A 286 -19.10 18.13 -10.40
CA THR A 286 -18.83 19.33 -11.23
C THR A 286 -19.99 19.50 -12.19
N GLN A 287 -20.64 20.65 -12.17
CA GLN A 287 -21.64 21.05 -13.17
C GLN A 287 -21.03 21.20 -14.56
#